data_600621028ad5d8625ec145894cf48d7e
#
_entry.id   600621028ad5d8625ec145894cf48d7e
#
_cell.length_a   1.000
_cell.length_b   1.000
_cell.length_c   1.000
_cell.angle_alpha   90.00
_cell.angle_beta   90.00
_cell.angle_gamma   90.00
#
_symmetry.space_group_name_H-M   'P 1'
#
loop_
_entity.id
_entity.type
_entity.pdbx_description
1 polymer ?
#
loop_
_entity_poly.entity_id
_entity_poly.type
_entity_poly.pdbx_seq_one_letter_code
_entity_poly.pdbx_strand_id
1 'polypeptide(L)'
;MSTATQPLAIPRVGLSSLLRDYSVLVKARVTTLIILTAWCGAYLAAVKSGFPALSWTIFNALVGIGLVSGGTAAINEVMERDLDSRMRRTAGRPLVTKSLSVLHASVVAFGMTFGGIVYLWLDTNWQAALLTGLTSASYLMVYTPMKQVHPICTFLGAFPGAMPPLLGWVALRGRIDPEAIVLFAIMFFWQFPHFHSIAWLYREDYENAGVRMLPVVHSDGRSTVRAIVLYAVALVPVTLAPTLMGMAGWTYFAGALLLGCGLLWFSLRMWTMKLAPIAADSKPRARHLLQATVIYLPLLFALMMLNRAA
;
A
#
# COMPACT_ATOMS: atom_id res chain seq x y z
N MET A 1 49.66 -37.93 -8.20
CA MET A 1 48.22 -37.78 -8.55
C MET A 1 47.81 -36.36 -8.20
N SER A 2 47.71 -35.50 -9.21
CA SER A 2 47.35 -34.08 -9.05
C SER A 2 45.83 -33.98 -9.12
N THR A 3 45.19 -33.65 -8.01
CA THR A 3 43.73 -33.34 -7.98
C THR A 3 43.55 -31.92 -8.50
N ALA A 4 43.21 -31.81 -9.76
CA ALA A 4 42.79 -30.55 -10.35
C ALA A 4 41.42 -30.14 -9.71
N THR A 5 41.43 -29.11 -8.88
CA THR A 5 40.25 -28.41 -8.40
C THR A 5 39.54 -27.76 -9.59
N GLN A 6 38.39 -28.32 -9.98
CA GLN A 6 37.51 -27.66 -10.95
C GLN A 6 37.07 -26.30 -10.39
N PRO A 7 37.21 -25.21 -11.15
CA PRO A 7 36.67 -23.92 -10.72
C PRO A 7 35.14 -24.02 -10.62
N LEU A 8 34.63 -23.66 -9.48
CA LEU A 8 33.18 -23.51 -9.25
C LEU A 8 32.62 -22.53 -10.29
N ALA A 9 31.87 -23.06 -11.24
CA ALA A 9 31.16 -22.24 -12.23
C ALA A 9 30.18 -21.31 -11.50
N ILE A 10 30.47 -20.01 -11.49
CA ILE A 10 29.55 -19.00 -11.01
C ILE A 10 28.32 -19.08 -11.92
N PRO A 11 27.12 -19.41 -11.39
CA PRO A 11 25.93 -19.49 -12.23
C PRO A 11 25.69 -18.11 -12.85
N ARG A 12 25.69 -18.03 -14.18
CA ARG A 12 25.34 -16.79 -14.90
C ARG A 12 23.90 -16.46 -14.59
N VAL A 13 23.69 -15.44 -13.76
CA VAL A 13 22.36 -14.90 -13.48
C VAL A 13 21.82 -14.34 -14.79
N GLY A 14 20.78 -14.96 -15.34
CA GLY A 14 20.15 -14.50 -16.57
C GLY A 14 19.44 -13.15 -16.35
N LEU A 15 19.40 -12.30 -17.37
CA LEU A 15 18.72 -10.98 -17.28
C LEU A 15 17.28 -11.10 -16.80
N SER A 16 16.56 -12.14 -17.22
CA SER A 16 15.16 -12.39 -16.79
C SER A 16 15.03 -12.68 -15.30
N SER A 17 15.97 -13.42 -14.70
CA SER A 17 15.96 -13.68 -13.25
C SER A 17 16.29 -12.42 -12.47
N LEU A 18 17.23 -11.61 -12.95
CA LEU A 18 17.60 -10.33 -12.34
C LEU A 18 16.42 -9.35 -12.35
N LEU A 19 15.74 -9.18 -13.48
CA LEU A 19 14.55 -8.33 -13.60
C LEU A 19 13.42 -8.78 -12.66
N ARG A 20 13.21 -10.09 -12.53
CA ARG A 20 12.26 -10.65 -11.58
C ARG A 20 12.64 -10.32 -10.14
N ASP A 21 13.91 -10.49 -9.77
CA ASP A 21 14.37 -10.23 -8.41
C ASP A 21 14.24 -8.74 -8.04
N TYR A 22 14.56 -7.82 -8.94
CA TYR A 22 14.30 -6.38 -8.73
C TYR A 22 12.82 -6.06 -8.66
N SER A 23 11.98 -6.67 -9.49
CA SER A 23 10.53 -6.50 -9.44
C SER A 23 9.95 -6.91 -8.08
N VAL A 24 10.49 -7.97 -7.48
CA VAL A 24 10.12 -8.40 -6.12
C VAL A 24 10.66 -7.44 -5.08
N LEU A 25 11.94 -7.05 -5.16
CA LEU A 25 12.61 -6.14 -4.23
C LEU A 25 11.87 -4.80 -4.09
N VAL A 26 11.53 -4.16 -5.22
CA VAL A 26 10.79 -2.88 -5.22
C VAL A 26 9.29 -3.08 -5.04
N LYS A 27 8.82 -4.30 -4.81
CA LYS A 27 7.39 -4.66 -4.71
C LYS A 27 6.57 -4.07 -5.87
N ALA A 28 7.02 -4.31 -7.11
CA ALA A 28 6.52 -3.63 -8.31
C ALA A 28 4.99 -3.55 -8.39
N ARG A 29 4.26 -4.64 -8.04
CA ARG A 29 2.79 -4.63 -8.02
C ARG A 29 2.21 -3.58 -7.07
N VAL A 30 2.76 -3.48 -5.85
CA VAL A 30 2.29 -2.52 -4.83
C VAL A 30 2.70 -1.11 -5.24
N THR A 31 3.93 -0.91 -5.70
CA THR A 31 4.44 0.38 -6.19
C THR A 31 3.60 0.90 -7.37
N THR A 32 3.20 0.03 -8.30
CA THR A 32 2.29 0.41 -9.40
C THR A 32 0.93 0.88 -8.87
N LEU A 33 0.35 0.20 -7.88
CA LEU A 33 -0.91 0.64 -7.27
C LEU A 33 -0.76 1.98 -6.54
N ILE A 34 0.38 2.22 -5.88
CA ILE A 34 0.72 3.51 -5.27
C ILE A 34 0.77 4.61 -6.34
N ILE A 35 1.46 4.36 -7.45
CA ILE A 35 1.54 5.31 -8.58
C ILE A 35 0.15 5.59 -9.15
N LEU A 36 -0.69 4.57 -9.34
CA LEU A 36 -2.05 4.75 -9.86
C LEU A 36 -2.92 5.59 -8.91
N THR A 37 -2.84 5.37 -7.61
CA THR A 37 -3.60 6.17 -6.63
C THR A 37 -3.05 7.60 -6.51
N ALA A 38 -1.73 7.80 -6.62
CA ALA A 38 -1.12 9.12 -6.71
C ALA A 38 -1.55 9.85 -7.99
N TRP A 39 -1.62 9.13 -9.11
CA TRP A 39 -2.14 9.70 -10.37
C TRP A 39 -3.59 10.15 -10.22
N CYS A 40 -4.47 9.41 -9.55
CA CYS A 40 -5.84 9.85 -9.30
C CYS A 40 -5.87 11.20 -8.56
N GLY A 41 -5.05 11.36 -7.51
CA GLY A 41 -4.93 12.62 -6.78
C GLY A 41 -4.41 13.78 -7.63
N ALA A 42 -3.35 13.53 -8.42
CA ALA A 42 -2.79 14.51 -9.34
C ALA A 42 -3.79 14.90 -10.44
N TYR A 43 -4.51 13.93 -11.01
CA TYR A 43 -5.55 14.16 -12.00
C TYR A 43 -6.67 15.06 -11.47
N LEU A 44 -7.21 14.78 -10.29
CA LEU A 44 -8.27 15.58 -9.68
C LEU A 44 -7.77 16.99 -9.33
N ALA A 45 -6.53 17.12 -8.87
CA ALA A 45 -5.88 18.41 -8.66
C ALA A 45 -5.73 19.20 -9.96
N ALA A 46 -5.37 18.54 -11.07
CA ALA A 46 -5.27 19.15 -12.39
C ALA A 46 -6.63 19.69 -12.87
N VAL A 47 -7.68 18.87 -12.74
CA VAL A 47 -9.05 19.28 -13.08
C VAL A 47 -9.46 20.53 -12.30
N LYS A 48 -9.27 20.54 -10.98
CA LYS A 48 -9.61 21.68 -10.12
C LYS A 48 -8.84 22.95 -10.52
N SER A 49 -7.64 22.80 -11.06
CA SER A 49 -6.75 23.94 -11.37
C SER A 49 -6.82 24.38 -12.82
N GLY A 50 -7.60 23.69 -13.67
CA GLY A 50 -7.63 23.93 -15.12
C GLY A 50 -6.33 23.53 -15.84
N PHE A 51 -5.47 22.69 -15.21
CA PHE A 51 -4.26 22.18 -15.85
C PHE A 51 -4.55 20.95 -16.72
N PRO A 52 -3.72 20.71 -17.76
CA PRO A 52 -3.83 19.49 -18.54
C PRO A 52 -3.69 18.23 -17.67
N ALA A 53 -4.60 17.29 -17.85
CA ALA A 53 -4.59 16.00 -17.15
C ALA A 53 -3.38 15.12 -17.51
N LEU A 54 -2.74 15.41 -18.64
CA LEU A 54 -1.45 14.85 -19.08
C LEU A 54 -0.45 16.01 -19.15
N SER A 55 0.43 16.10 -18.19
CA SER A 55 1.48 17.11 -18.08
C SER A 55 2.79 16.50 -17.59
N TRP A 56 3.91 17.13 -17.93
CA TRP A 56 5.22 16.74 -17.43
C TRP A 56 5.31 16.78 -15.91
N THR A 57 4.62 17.74 -15.29
CA THR A 57 4.56 17.82 -13.81
C THR A 57 3.92 16.58 -13.19
N ILE A 58 2.82 16.08 -13.77
CA ILE A 58 2.19 14.84 -13.30
C ILE A 58 3.12 13.66 -13.53
N PHE A 59 3.72 13.55 -14.72
CA PHE A 59 4.66 12.47 -15.03
C PHE A 59 5.83 12.46 -14.04
N ASN A 60 6.47 13.61 -13.84
CA ASN A 60 7.61 13.74 -12.90
C ASN A 60 7.19 13.42 -11.46
N ALA A 61 6.00 13.85 -11.03
CA ALA A 61 5.47 13.50 -9.72
C ALA A 61 5.33 11.99 -9.54
N LEU A 62 4.76 11.29 -10.54
CA LEU A 62 4.57 9.84 -10.49
C LEU A 62 5.89 9.08 -10.52
N VAL A 63 6.87 9.53 -11.31
CA VAL A 63 8.22 8.96 -11.33
C VAL A 63 8.87 9.11 -9.96
N GLY A 64 8.87 10.32 -9.39
CA GLY A 64 9.49 10.56 -8.09
C GLY A 64 8.82 9.79 -6.94
N ILE A 65 7.48 9.81 -6.86
CA ILE A 65 6.71 9.03 -5.89
C ILE A 65 6.98 7.52 -6.07
N GLY A 66 7.05 7.05 -7.31
CA GLY A 66 7.35 5.66 -7.64
C GLY A 66 8.77 5.24 -7.21
N LEU A 67 9.78 6.08 -7.44
CA LEU A 67 11.16 5.86 -6.99
C LEU A 67 11.24 5.76 -5.47
N VAL A 68 10.66 6.74 -4.75
CA VAL A 68 10.66 6.72 -3.27
C VAL A 68 9.90 5.50 -2.74
N SER A 69 8.75 5.17 -3.30
CA SER A 69 7.94 4.03 -2.85
C SER A 69 8.65 2.69 -3.09
N GLY A 70 9.26 2.50 -4.27
CA GLY A 70 10.04 1.30 -4.59
C GLY A 70 11.29 1.18 -3.73
N GLY A 71 12.02 2.30 -3.54
CA GLY A 71 13.17 2.35 -2.65
C GLY A 71 12.79 2.04 -1.20
N THR A 72 11.73 2.65 -0.68
CA THR A 72 11.18 2.37 0.67
C THR A 72 10.81 0.89 0.83
N ALA A 73 10.18 0.29 -0.19
CA ALA A 73 9.83 -1.13 -0.16
C ALA A 73 11.07 -2.02 -0.13
N ALA A 74 12.14 -1.65 -0.85
CA ALA A 74 13.41 -2.35 -0.85
C ALA A 74 14.16 -2.21 0.49
N ILE A 75 14.20 -0.99 1.10
CA ILE A 75 14.75 -0.80 2.44
C ILE A 75 14.00 -1.66 3.46
N ASN A 76 12.66 -1.68 3.39
CA ASN A 76 11.86 -2.53 4.27
C ASN A 76 12.20 -4.02 4.11
N GLU A 77 12.46 -4.52 2.89
CA GLU A 77 12.87 -5.91 2.68
C GLU A 77 14.26 -6.18 3.28
N VAL A 78 15.19 -5.22 3.21
CA VAL A 78 16.49 -5.31 3.90
C VAL A 78 16.30 -5.41 5.42
N MET A 79 15.47 -4.55 6.00
CA MET A 79 15.21 -4.53 7.45
C MET A 79 14.51 -5.80 7.95
N GLU A 80 13.58 -6.34 7.16
CA GLU A 80 12.74 -7.48 7.53
C GLU A 80 13.28 -8.84 7.02
N ARG A 81 14.50 -8.91 6.46
CA ARG A 81 15.04 -10.12 5.84
C ARG A 81 14.93 -11.37 6.73
N ASP A 82 15.29 -11.25 7.99
CA ASP A 82 15.26 -12.38 8.93
C ASP A 82 13.83 -12.74 9.35
N LEU A 83 12.94 -11.75 9.41
CA LEU A 83 11.51 -11.94 9.62
C LEU A 83 10.86 -12.66 8.43
N ASP A 84 11.19 -12.21 7.22
CA ASP A 84 10.69 -12.75 5.95
C ASP A 84 11.05 -14.23 5.75
N SER A 85 12.21 -14.65 6.24
CA SER A 85 12.64 -16.05 6.17
C SER A 85 11.75 -17.00 6.98
N ARG A 86 10.99 -16.50 7.96
CA ARG A 86 10.11 -17.28 8.83
C ARG A 86 8.68 -17.39 8.30
N MET A 87 8.34 -16.67 7.24
CA MET A 87 7.00 -16.66 6.63
C MET A 87 7.02 -17.38 5.29
N ARG A 88 6.12 -18.34 5.06
CA ARG A 88 6.00 -19.08 3.78
C ARG A 88 5.82 -18.15 2.60
N ARG A 89 5.05 -17.08 2.76
CA ARG A 89 4.73 -16.10 1.72
C ARG A 89 5.95 -15.32 1.24
N THR A 90 6.94 -15.07 2.10
CA THR A 90 8.09 -14.19 1.85
C THR A 90 9.42 -14.92 1.81
N ALA A 91 9.45 -16.22 2.12
CA ALA A 91 10.66 -17.06 2.08
C ALA A 91 11.36 -17.10 0.69
N GLY A 92 10.62 -16.84 -0.39
CA GLY A 92 11.16 -16.75 -1.75
C GLY A 92 11.68 -15.38 -2.16
N ARG A 93 11.77 -14.39 -1.26
CA ARG A 93 12.29 -13.06 -1.56
C ARG A 93 13.79 -13.08 -1.89
N PRO A 94 14.27 -12.19 -2.78
CA PRO A 94 15.66 -12.18 -3.25
C PRO A 94 16.71 -12.08 -2.15
N LEU A 95 16.43 -11.31 -1.09
CA LEU A 95 17.34 -11.17 0.05
C LEU A 95 17.33 -12.37 0.98
N VAL A 96 16.23 -13.12 1.05
CA VAL A 96 16.12 -14.37 1.82
C VAL A 96 16.83 -15.51 1.08
N THR A 97 16.60 -15.64 -0.22
CA THR A 97 17.21 -16.64 -1.08
C THR A 97 18.67 -16.32 -1.44
N LYS A 98 19.14 -15.12 -1.08
CA LYS A 98 20.49 -14.60 -1.39
C LYS A 98 20.77 -14.45 -2.89
N SER A 99 19.75 -14.36 -3.74
CA SER A 99 19.92 -14.06 -5.16
C SER A 99 20.37 -12.61 -5.42
N LEU A 100 20.07 -11.69 -4.47
CA LEU A 100 20.65 -10.35 -4.39
C LEU A 100 21.46 -10.19 -3.09
N SER A 101 22.60 -9.50 -3.18
CA SER A 101 23.36 -9.17 -1.97
C SER A 101 22.70 -8.03 -1.20
N VAL A 102 22.78 -8.08 0.13
CA VAL A 102 22.21 -7.06 1.01
C VAL A 102 22.83 -5.68 0.73
N LEU A 103 24.15 -5.61 0.55
CA LEU A 103 24.83 -4.35 0.26
C LEU A 103 24.34 -3.73 -1.05
N HIS A 104 24.27 -4.53 -2.11
CA HIS A 104 23.78 -4.04 -3.41
C HIS A 104 22.32 -3.57 -3.33
N ALA A 105 21.44 -4.37 -2.72
CA ALA A 105 20.05 -3.98 -2.52
C ALA A 105 19.91 -2.70 -1.69
N SER A 106 20.74 -2.54 -0.64
CA SER A 106 20.74 -1.32 0.17
C SER A 106 21.17 -0.08 -0.64
N VAL A 107 22.25 -0.18 -1.41
CA VAL A 107 22.72 0.94 -2.25
C VAL A 107 21.63 1.36 -3.25
N VAL A 108 21.02 0.40 -3.95
CA VAL A 108 19.93 0.68 -4.89
C VAL A 108 18.71 1.30 -4.16
N ALA A 109 18.31 0.73 -3.02
CA ALA A 109 17.16 1.17 -2.26
C ALA A 109 17.32 2.61 -1.74
N PHE A 110 18.48 2.92 -1.15
CA PHE A 110 18.78 4.28 -0.69
C PHE A 110 18.91 5.24 -1.87
N GLY A 111 19.58 4.84 -2.96
CA GLY A 111 19.70 5.63 -4.18
C GLY A 111 18.34 5.98 -4.78
N MET A 112 17.42 5.03 -4.87
CA MET A 112 16.03 5.27 -5.31
C MET A 112 15.28 6.21 -4.37
N THR A 113 15.37 5.99 -3.06
CA THR A 113 14.64 6.81 -2.07
C THR A 113 15.13 8.24 -2.07
N PHE A 114 16.42 8.48 -1.87
CA PHE A 114 16.99 9.83 -1.83
C PHE A 114 16.95 10.51 -3.19
N GLY A 115 17.30 9.78 -4.26
CA GLY A 115 17.22 10.30 -5.63
C GLY A 115 15.79 10.68 -6.01
N GLY A 116 14.79 9.90 -5.60
CA GLY A 116 13.37 10.21 -5.81
C GLY A 116 12.92 11.46 -5.04
N ILE A 117 13.39 11.65 -3.79
CA ILE A 117 13.08 12.86 -3.00
C ILE A 117 13.70 14.10 -3.65
N VAL A 118 14.97 14.03 -4.05
CA VAL A 118 15.66 15.14 -4.73
C VAL A 118 14.97 15.43 -6.08
N TYR A 119 14.61 14.40 -6.83
CA TYR A 119 13.88 14.54 -8.08
C TYR A 119 12.53 15.26 -7.89
N LEU A 120 11.74 14.88 -6.88
CA LEU A 120 10.49 15.58 -6.55
C LEU A 120 10.73 17.04 -6.20
N TRP A 121 11.79 17.34 -5.45
CA TRP A 121 12.11 18.73 -5.10
C TRP A 121 12.43 19.58 -6.33
N LEU A 122 13.21 19.04 -7.26
CA LEU A 122 13.66 19.80 -8.44
C LEU A 122 12.56 19.93 -9.52
N ASP A 123 11.80 18.86 -9.75
CA ASP A 123 10.87 18.76 -10.90
C ASP A 123 9.40 18.94 -10.53
N THR A 124 9.07 19.06 -9.23
CA THR A 124 7.70 19.35 -8.77
C THR A 124 7.68 20.50 -7.77
N ASN A 125 7.76 20.20 -6.47
CA ASN A 125 7.84 21.19 -5.41
C ASN A 125 8.39 20.57 -4.11
N TRP A 126 8.89 21.42 -3.21
CA TRP A 126 9.49 21.01 -1.94
C TRP A 126 8.49 20.33 -0.99
N GLN A 127 7.20 20.69 -1.05
CA GLN A 127 6.16 20.13 -0.20
C GLN A 127 5.92 18.65 -0.55
N ALA A 128 5.83 18.32 -1.85
CA ALA A 128 5.71 16.95 -2.30
C ALA A 128 6.94 16.11 -1.91
N ALA A 129 8.15 16.66 -2.08
CA ALA A 129 9.39 16.01 -1.67
C ALA A 129 9.42 15.73 -0.17
N LEU A 130 9.10 16.73 0.65
CA LEU A 130 9.07 16.62 2.12
C LEU A 130 8.04 15.58 2.58
N LEU A 131 6.80 15.68 2.09
CA LEU A 131 5.73 14.77 2.49
C LEU A 131 6.02 13.32 2.05
N THR A 132 6.60 13.12 0.86
CA THR A 132 6.99 11.79 0.39
C THR A 132 8.13 11.23 1.23
N GLY A 133 9.12 12.05 1.59
CA GLY A 133 10.20 11.68 2.50
C GLY A 133 9.69 11.32 3.90
N LEU A 134 8.81 12.14 4.49
CA LEU A 134 8.17 11.86 5.79
C LEU A 134 7.32 10.58 5.74
N THR A 135 6.64 10.33 4.63
CA THR A 135 5.88 9.09 4.41
C THR A 135 6.79 7.87 4.45
N SER A 136 7.91 7.92 3.73
CA SER A 136 8.93 6.87 3.73
C SER A 136 9.52 6.67 5.13
N ALA A 137 9.92 7.75 5.81
CA ALA A 137 10.48 7.70 7.15
C ALA A 137 9.50 7.10 8.16
N SER A 138 8.23 7.53 8.17
CA SER A 138 7.20 6.99 9.07
C SER A 138 6.95 5.49 8.81
N TYR A 139 6.96 5.05 7.56
CA TYR A 139 6.82 3.64 7.21
C TYR A 139 8.00 2.81 7.73
N LEU A 140 9.24 3.28 7.55
CA LEU A 140 10.43 2.52 7.92
C LEU A 140 10.72 2.59 9.42
N MET A 141 10.58 3.77 10.04
CA MET A 141 11.02 4.00 11.42
C MET A 141 9.91 3.77 12.46
N VAL A 142 8.64 3.86 12.07
CA VAL A 142 7.51 3.68 12.98
C VAL A 142 6.78 2.37 12.69
N TYR A 143 6.23 2.22 11.48
CA TYR A 143 5.41 1.05 11.16
C TYR A 143 6.21 -0.25 11.15
N THR A 144 7.37 -0.29 10.49
CA THR A 144 8.16 -1.52 10.33
C THR A 144 8.60 -2.13 11.66
N PRO A 145 9.20 -1.40 12.63
CA PRO A 145 9.55 -1.97 13.92
C PRO A 145 8.32 -2.29 14.78
N MET A 146 7.25 -1.49 14.69
CA MET A 146 6.05 -1.67 15.50
C MET A 146 5.30 -2.99 15.21
N LYS A 147 5.49 -3.59 14.02
CA LYS A 147 4.87 -4.88 13.66
C LYS A 147 5.18 -6.01 14.66
N GLN A 148 6.35 -6.01 15.26
CA GLN A 148 6.78 -7.03 16.24
C GLN A 148 6.42 -6.66 17.67
N VAL A 149 6.01 -5.41 17.93
CA VAL A 149 5.78 -4.89 19.27
C VAL A 149 4.29 -4.88 19.62
N HIS A 150 3.43 -4.31 18.77
CA HIS A 150 2.04 -4.08 19.13
C HIS A 150 1.10 -4.07 17.91
N PRO A 151 -0.16 -4.58 18.05
CA PRO A 151 -1.15 -4.60 16.96
C PRO A 151 -1.54 -3.22 16.41
N ILE A 152 -1.23 -2.13 17.14
CA ILE A 152 -1.43 -0.75 16.70
C ILE A 152 -0.63 -0.44 15.43
N CYS A 153 0.34 -1.29 15.08
CA CYS A 153 1.12 -1.15 13.85
C CYS A 153 0.24 -0.99 12.61
N THR A 154 -0.92 -1.68 12.54
CA THR A 154 -1.87 -1.53 11.44
C THR A 154 -2.42 -0.10 11.36
N PHE A 155 -2.76 0.50 12.49
CA PHE A 155 -3.22 1.89 12.57
C PHE A 155 -2.12 2.88 12.18
N LEU A 156 -0.91 2.72 12.73
CA LEU A 156 0.25 3.57 12.41
C LEU A 156 0.67 3.44 10.94
N GLY A 157 0.63 2.23 10.39
CA GLY A 157 0.91 1.96 8.98
C GLY A 157 -0.16 2.49 8.02
N ALA A 158 -1.36 2.77 8.53
CA ALA A 158 -2.44 3.34 7.74
C ALA A 158 -2.15 4.79 7.30
N PHE A 159 -1.34 5.54 8.05
CA PHE A 159 -0.95 6.90 7.67
C PHE A 159 -0.10 6.91 6.39
N PRO A 160 1.08 6.27 6.34
CA PRO A 160 1.87 6.22 5.10
C PRO A 160 1.14 5.51 3.96
N GLY A 161 0.31 4.50 4.24
CA GLY A 161 -0.48 3.80 3.22
C GLY A 161 -1.58 4.65 2.58
N ALA A 162 -2.06 5.69 3.26
CA ALA A 162 -3.10 6.59 2.74
C ALA A 162 -2.55 7.81 2.00
N MET A 163 -1.25 8.06 2.06
CA MET A 163 -0.62 9.24 1.48
C MET A 163 -0.64 9.33 -0.06
N PRO A 164 -0.60 8.26 -0.85
CA PRO A 164 -0.37 8.37 -2.28
C PRO A 164 -1.26 9.36 -3.03
N PRO A 165 -2.60 9.36 -2.91
CA PRO A 165 -3.43 10.33 -3.62
C PRO A 165 -3.21 11.77 -3.13
N LEU A 166 -2.93 11.97 -1.83
CA LEU A 166 -2.57 13.27 -1.28
C LEU A 166 -1.23 13.76 -1.84
N LEU A 167 -0.23 12.89 -1.95
CA LEU A 167 1.07 13.22 -2.54
C LEU A 167 0.93 13.66 -4.00
N GLY A 168 0.15 12.93 -4.79
CA GLY A 168 -0.16 13.31 -6.17
C GLY A 168 -0.84 14.68 -6.26
N TRP A 169 -1.80 14.95 -5.38
CA TRP A 169 -2.45 16.26 -5.28
C TRP A 169 -1.46 17.37 -4.96
N VAL A 170 -0.66 17.20 -3.91
CA VAL A 170 0.32 18.23 -3.46
C VAL A 170 1.42 18.44 -4.49
N ALA A 171 1.84 17.42 -5.21
CA ALA A 171 2.83 17.56 -6.27
C ALA A 171 2.39 18.55 -7.36
N LEU A 172 1.09 18.70 -7.60
CA LEU A 172 0.55 19.64 -8.59
C LEU A 172 0.16 20.99 -7.97
N ARG A 173 -0.41 20.97 -6.75
CA ARG A 173 -0.97 22.19 -6.10
C ARG A 173 0.02 22.91 -5.18
N GLY A 174 1.09 22.26 -4.76
CA GLY A 174 2.03 22.79 -3.76
C GLY A 174 1.42 22.99 -2.37
N ARG A 175 0.23 22.45 -2.09
CA ARG A 175 -0.47 22.61 -0.81
C ARG A 175 -1.46 21.49 -0.55
N ILE A 176 -1.82 21.32 0.72
CA ILE A 176 -2.85 20.38 1.14
C ILE A 176 -4.20 21.10 1.15
N ASP A 177 -5.03 20.83 0.14
CA ASP A 177 -6.41 21.30 0.10
C ASP A 177 -7.34 20.31 0.82
N PRO A 178 -8.58 20.71 1.24
CA PRO A 178 -9.54 19.80 1.87
C PRO A 178 -9.85 18.55 1.05
N GLU A 179 -9.84 18.67 -0.27
CA GLU A 179 -10.06 17.55 -1.19
C GLU A 179 -8.96 16.49 -1.10
N ALA A 180 -7.71 16.91 -0.93
CA ALA A 180 -6.59 15.99 -0.70
C ALA A 180 -6.76 15.21 0.61
N ILE A 181 -7.31 15.87 1.66
CA ILE A 181 -7.61 15.23 2.94
C ILE A 181 -8.71 14.18 2.77
N VAL A 182 -9.74 14.45 1.96
CA VAL A 182 -10.79 13.46 1.68
C VAL A 182 -10.24 12.26 0.93
N LEU A 183 -9.38 12.46 -0.06
CA LEU A 183 -8.74 11.35 -0.78
C LEU A 183 -7.86 10.50 0.15
N PHE A 184 -7.11 11.17 1.03
CA PHE A 184 -6.37 10.50 2.10
C PHE A 184 -7.30 9.70 3.02
N ALA A 185 -8.40 10.30 3.48
CA ALA A 185 -9.35 9.66 4.39
C ALA A 185 -10.02 8.42 3.76
N ILE A 186 -10.37 8.47 2.46
CA ILE A 186 -10.89 7.31 1.72
C ILE A 186 -9.87 6.15 1.78
N MET A 187 -8.61 6.42 1.44
CA MET A 187 -7.54 5.43 1.53
C MET A 187 -7.34 4.93 2.95
N PHE A 188 -7.34 5.84 3.94
CA PHE A 188 -7.12 5.54 5.33
C PHE A 188 -8.15 4.57 5.89
N PHE A 189 -9.44 4.80 5.66
CA PHE A 189 -10.51 3.93 6.15
C PHE A 189 -10.60 2.62 5.35
N TRP A 190 -10.39 2.67 4.03
CA TRP A 190 -10.45 1.49 3.16
C TRP A 190 -9.45 0.41 3.53
N GLN A 191 -8.25 0.79 3.92
CA GLN A 191 -7.18 -0.18 4.13
C GLN A 191 -7.39 -1.05 5.39
N PHE A 192 -8.22 -0.67 6.37
CA PHE A 192 -8.43 -1.51 7.55
C PHE A 192 -9.18 -2.82 7.24
N PRO A 193 -10.36 -2.81 6.57
CA PRO A 193 -10.96 -4.07 6.11
C PRO A 193 -10.00 -4.89 5.24
N HIS A 194 -9.20 -4.24 4.41
CA HIS A 194 -8.23 -4.88 3.54
C HIS A 194 -7.12 -5.59 4.34
N PHE A 195 -6.39 -4.85 5.19
CA PHE A 195 -5.28 -5.41 5.95
C PHE A 195 -5.71 -6.40 7.01
N HIS A 196 -6.85 -6.19 7.66
CA HIS A 196 -7.36 -7.17 8.61
C HIS A 196 -7.81 -8.47 7.95
N SER A 197 -8.31 -8.43 6.70
CA SER A 197 -8.58 -9.63 5.92
C SER A 197 -7.31 -10.40 5.58
N ILE A 198 -6.23 -9.69 5.20
CA ILE A 198 -4.91 -10.28 4.97
C ILE A 198 -4.38 -10.89 6.27
N ALA A 199 -4.44 -10.15 7.38
CA ALA A 199 -3.97 -10.63 8.67
C ALA A 199 -4.75 -11.88 9.14
N TRP A 200 -6.04 -11.96 8.85
CA TRP A 200 -6.86 -13.14 9.11
C TRP A 200 -6.42 -14.34 8.29
N LEU A 201 -6.21 -14.16 6.98
CA LEU A 201 -5.84 -15.22 6.06
C LEU A 201 -4.44 -15.80 6.35
N TYR A 202 -3.50 -14.94 6.71
CA TYR A 202 -2.10 -15.28 6.94
C TYR A 202 -1.70 -15.26 8.42
N ARG A 203 -2.68 -15.45 9.33
CA ARG A 203 -2.46 -15.42 10.78
C ARG A 203 -1.31 -16.33 11.21
N GLU A 204 -1.29 -17.57 10.71
CA GLU A 204 -0.28 -18.58 11.04
C GLU A 204 1.14 -18.13 10.64
N ASP A 205 1.29 -17.56 9.43
CA ASP A 205 2.58 -17.03 8.97
C ASP A 205 3.06 -15.87 9.85
N TYR A 206 2.16 -14.97 10.24
CA TYR A 206 2.48 -13.86 11.15
C TYR A 206 2.85 -14.33 12.55
N GLU A 207 2.15 -15.31 13.09
CA GLU A 207 2.44 -15.92 14.38
C GLU A 207 3.82 -16.58 14.40
N ASN A 208 4.13 -17.38 13.38
CA ASN A 208 5.44 -18.04 13.22
C ASN A 208 6.60 -17.04 13.10
N ALA A 209 6.36 -15.88 12.52
CA ALA A 209 7.35 -14.82 12.39
C ALA A 209 7.42 -13.89 13.62
N GLY A 210 6.55 -14.04 14.59
CA GLY A 210 6.49 -13.16 15.77
C GLY A 210 5.87 -11.78 15.46
N VAL A 211 5.12 -11.65 14.36
CA VAL A 211 4.43 -10.41 13.98
C VAL A 211 3.10 -10.29 14.74
N ARG A 212 2.95 -9.22 15.50
CA ARG A 212 1.82 -9.00 16.40
C ARG A 212 0.62 -8.34 15.71
N MET A 213 0.07 -9.00 14.70
CA MET A 213 -1.18 -8.55 14.10
C MET A 213 -2.38 -8.81 15.01
N LEU A 214 -3.44 -8.03 14.83
CA LEU A 214 -4.63 -8.10 15.69
C LEU A 214 -5.21 -9.52 15.85
N PRO A 215 -5.40 -10.33 14.77
CA PRO A 215 -5.91 -11.70 14.91
C PRO A 215 -4.89 -12.69 15.48
N VAL A 216 -3.60 -12.33 15.57
CA VAL A 216 -2.56 -13.13 16.27
C VAL A 216 -2.66 -12.91 17.78
N VAL A 217 -2.77 -11.63 18.20
CA VAL A 217 -2.82 -11.24 19.61
C VAL A 217 -4.19 -11.58 20.23
N HIS A 218 -5.29 -11.33 19.49
CA HIS A 218 -6.65 -11.66 19.91
C HIS A 218 -7.17 -12.84 19.09
N SER A 219 -6.83 -14.05 19.55
CA SER A 219 -7.08 -15.32 18.83
C SER A 219 -8.56 -15.67 18.64
N ASP A 220 -9.47 -15.06 19.41
CA ASP A 220 -10.92 -15.19 19.22
C ASP A 220 -11.45 -14.45 17.98
N GLY A 221 -10.66 -13.54 17.42
CA GLY A 221 -10.96 -12.76 16.23
C GLY A 221 -11.98 -11.63 16.42
N ARG A 222 -12.59 -11.50 17.60
CA ARG A 222 -13.64 -10.50 17.85
C ARG A 222 -13.16 -9.07 17.64
N SER A 223 -11.98 -8.74 18.14
CA SER A 223 -11.39 -7.41 17.97
C SER A 223 -11.12 -7.10 16.50
N THR A 224 -10.65 -8.09 15.74
CA THR A 224 -10.40 -7.96 14.30
C THR A 224 -11.68 -7.69 13.52
N VAL A 225 -12.75 -8.45 13.81
CA VAL A 225 -14.05 -8.27 13.15
C VAL A 225 -14.67 -6.92 13.51
N ARG A 226 -14.58 -6.50 14.78
CA ARG A 226 -15.03 -5.16 15.21
C ARG A 226 -14.31 -4.07 14.43
N ALA A 227 -13.01 -4.15 14.30
CA ALA A 227 -12.23 -3.20 13.50
C ALA A 227 -12.68 -3.19 12.03
N ILE A 228 -12.80 -4.37 11.39
CA ILE A 228 -13.28 -4.48 10.00
C ILE A 228 -14.61 -3.75 9.82
N VAL A 229 -15.61 -4.02 10.67
CA VAL A 229 -16.96 -3.43 10.54
C VAL A 229 -16.93 -1.94 10.84
N LEU A 230 -16.26 -1.51 11.92
CA LEU A 230 -16.18 -0.11 12.32
C LEU A 230 -15.61 0.76 11.19
N TYR A 231 -14.47 0.35 10.62
CA TYR A 231 -13.82 1.11 9.54
C TYR A 231 -14.58 1.01 8.21
N ALA A 232 -15.28 -0.10 7.94
CA ALA A 232 -16.16 -0.20 6.77
C ALA A 232 -17.39 0.74 6.91
N VAL A 233 -17.98 0.85 8.10
CA VAL A 233 -19.07 1.82 8.39
C VAL A 233 -18.57 3.26 8.22
N ALA A 234 -17.39 3.58 8.77
CA ALA A 234 -16.81 4.93 8.65
C ALA A 234 -16.44 5.28 7.21
N LEU A 235 -16.05 4.30 6.40
CA LEU A 235 -15.70 4.51 4.99
C LEU A 235 -16.89 5.00 4.16
N VAL A 236 -18.12 4.52 4.41
CA VAL A 236 -19.30 4.89 3.62
C VAL A 236 -19.51 6.40 3.55
N PRO A 237 -19.69 7.15 4.66
CA PRO A 237 -19.89 8.60 4.58
C PRO A 237 -18.67 9.32 4.00
N VAL A 238 -17.44 8.86 4.26
CA VAL A 238 -16.23 9.48 3.73
C VAL A 238 -16.16 9.38 2.21
N THR A 239 -16.62 8.28 1.62
CA THR A 239 -16.64 8.12 0.16
C THR A 239 -17.77 8.90 -0.52
N LEU A 240 -18.73 9.42 0.20
CA LEU A 240 -19.75 10.32 -0.34
C LEU A 240 -19.32 11.80 -0.31
N ALA A 241 -18.35 12.15 0.53
CA ALA A 241 -17.84 13.51 0.69
C ALA A 241 -17.35 14.17 -0.62
N PRO A 242 -16.71 13.47 -1.58
CA PRO A 242 -16.31 14.09 -2.85
C PRO A 242 -17.44 14.77 -3.61
N THR A 243 -18.66 14.20 -3.62
CA THR A 243 -19.82 14.84 -4.26
C THR A 243 -20.25 16.08 -3.50
N LEU A 244 -20.31 16.01 -2.16
CA LEU A 244 -20.70 17.14 -1.31
C LEU A 244 -19.71 18.31 -1.40
N MET A 245 -18.46 18.03 -1.75
CA MET A 245 -17.38 19.01 -1.94
C MET A 245 -17.26 19.49 -3.41
N GLY A 246 -18.11 19.04 -4.31
CA GLY A 246 -18.06 19.42 -5.72
C GLY A 246 -16.86 18.82 -6.47
N MET A 247 -16.25 17.73 -5.99
CA MET A 247 -15.20 17.01 -6.71
C MET A 247 -15.75 16.02 -7.74
N ALA A 248 -16.95 15.48 -7.50
CA ALA A 248 -17.58 14.46 -8.33
C ALA A 248 -19.11 14.66 -8.36
N GLY A 249 -19.73 14.20 -9.43
CA GLY A 249 -21.17 14.33 -9.64
C GLY A 249 -22.01 13.25 -8.94
N TRP A 250 -23.33 13.32 -9.15
CA TRP A 250 -24.30 12.43 -8.51
C TRP A 250 -24.20 10.96 -8.98
N THR A 251 -23.69 10.70 -10.19
CA THR A 251 -23.42 9.33 -10.66
C THR A 251 -22.33 8.68 -9.80
N TYR A 252 -21.28 9.44 -9.45
CA TYR A 252 -20.28 8.97 -8.47
C TYR A 252 -20.92 8.71 -7.12
N PHE A 253 -21.78 9.59 -6.60
CA PHE A 253 -22.45 9.42 -5.31
C PHE A 253 -23.21 8.09 -5.25
N ALA A 254 -24.05 7.82 -6.26
CA ALA A 254 -24.80 6.57 -6.34
C ALA A 254 -23.90 5.34 -6.41
N GLY A 255 -22.85 5.38 -7.25
CA GLY A 255 -21.88 4.32 -7.37
C GLY A 255 -21.05 4.10 -6.09
N ALA A 256 -20.61 5.18 -5.43
CA ALA A 256 -19.89 5.11 -4.16
C ALA A 256 -20.74 4.52 -3.03
N LEU A 257 -22.02 4.91 -2.97
CA LEU A 257 -22.97 4.34 -2.01
C LEU A 257 -23.18 2.84 -2.26
N LEU A 258 -23.38 2.43 -3.50
CA LEU A 258 -23.56 1.02 -3.87
C LEU A 258 -22.29 0.19 -3.51
N LEU A 259 -21.11 0.69 -3.88
CA LEU A 259 -19.84 0.03 -3.55
C LEU A 259 -19.63 -0.02 -2.03
N GLY A 260 -19.92 1.07 -1.32
CA GLY A 260 -19.80 1.16 0.14
C GLY A 260 -20.73 0.17 0.86
N CYS A 261 -21.99 0.09 0.46
CA CYS A 261 -22.96 -0.90 0.97
C CYS A 261 -22.52 -2.34 0.66
N GLY A 262 -21.98 -2.58 -0.53
CA GLY A 262 -21.44 -3.89 -0.91
C GLY A 262 -20.25 -4.31 -0.03
N LEU A 263 -19.29 -3.41 0.20
CA LEU A 263 -18.16 -3.68 1.09
C LEU A 263 -18.60 -3.89 2.54
N LEU A 264 -19.54 -3.08 3.02
CA LEU A 264 -20.13 -3.21 4.35
C LEU A 264 -20.84 -4.57 4.51
N TRP A 265 -21.56 -5.03 3.49
CA TRP A 265 -22.20 -6.35 3.50
C TRP A 265 -21.17 -7.48 3.67
N PHE A 266 -20.06 -7.47 2.91
CA PHE A 266 -18.97 -8.45 3.10
C PHE A 266 -18.35 -8.35 4.50
N SER A 267 -18.21 -7.14 5.04
CA SER A 267 -17.69 -6.91 6.40
C SER A 267 -18.64 -7.47 7.47
N LEU A 268 -19.96 -7.28 7.32
CA LEU A 268 -20.97 -7.83 8.23
C LEU A 268 -21.03 -9.37 8.15
N ARG A 269 -20.74 -9.98 7.01
CA ARG A 269 -20.60 -11.43 6.93
C ARG A 269 -19.46 -11.97 7.79
N MET A 270 -18.42 -11.19 8.05
CA MET A 270 -17.39 -11.54 9.03
C MET A 270 -17.96 -11.47 10.46
N TRP A 271 -18.80 -10.48 10.76
CA TRP A 271 -19.44 -10.33 12.08
C TRP A 271 -20.38 -11.50 12.42
N THR A 272 -21.15 -11.97 11.46
CA THR A 272 -22.08 -13.09 11.66
C THR A 272 -21.36 -14.46 11.74
N MET A 273 -20.07 -14.50 11.43
CA MET A 273 -19.26 -15.69 11.54
C MET A 273 -18.77 -15.89 12.97
N LYS A 274 -19.19 -16.98 13.61
CA LYS A 274 -18.79 -17.33 14.98
C LYS A 274 -17.50 -18.20 15.02
N LEU A 275 -16.67 -18.15 13.97
CA LEU A 275 -15.46 -18.95 13.83
C LEU A 275 -14.22 -18.13 14.16
N ALA A 276 -13.28 -18.72 14.89
CA ALA A 276 -11.98 -18.11 15.17
C ALA A 276 -11.09 -18.03 13.91
N PRO A 277 -10.11 -17.12 13.85
CA PRO A 277 -9.18 -16.99 12.71
C PRO A 277 -8.41 -18.27 12.36
N ILE A 278 -8.17 -19.14 13.34
CA ILE A 278 -7.48 -20.41 13.15
C ILE A 278 -8.35 -21.45 12.40
N ALA A 279 -9.69 -21.33 12.49
CA ALA A 279 -10.58 -22.29 11.83
C ALA A 279 -10.49 -22.17 10.31
N ALA A 280 -10.24 -23.28 9.62
CA ALA A 280 -10.12 -23.33 8.17
C ALA A 280 -11.35 -22.75 7.46
N ASP A 281 -12.55 -23.03 7.97
CA ASP A 281 -13.83 -22.57 7.42
C ASP A 281 -14.06 -21.06 7.59
N SER A 282 -13.23 -20.37 8.37
CA SER A 282 -13.24 -18.91 8.47
C SER A 282 -12.57 -18.20 7.29
N LYS A 283 -11.59 -18.85 6.65
CA LYS A 283 -10.76 -18.28 5.58
C LYS A 283 -11.54 -17.87 4.31
N PRO A 284 -12.57 -18.63 3.84
CA PRO A 284 -13.34 -18.21 2.67
C PRO A 284 -14.01 -16.85 2.81
N ARG A 285 -14.59 -16.52 3.97
CA ARG A 285 -15.23 -15.21 4.20
C ARG A 285 -14.22 -14.07 4.20
N ALA A 286 -13.07 -14.26 4.84
CA ALA A 286 -11.98 -13.29 4.81
C ALA A 286 -11.42 -13.09 3.38
N ARG A 287 -11.36 -14.15 2.58
CA ARG A 287 -10.95 -14.08 1.16
C ARG A 287 -11.95 -13.28 0.33
N HIS A 288 -13.25 -13.51 0.48
CA HIS A 288 -14.28 -12.74 -0.23
C HIS A 288 -14.24 -11.26 0.16
N LEU A 289 -14.05 -10.93 1.45
CA LEU A 289 -13.88 -9.56 1.88
C LEU A 289 -12.61 -8.93 1.27
N LEU A 290 -11.48 -9.65 1.27
CA LEU A 290 -10.26 -9.19 0.62
C LEU A 290 -10.48 -8.88 -0.86
N GLN A 291 -11.14 -9.78 -1.60
CA GLN A 291 -11.47 -9.58 -3.01
C GLN A 291 -12.37 -8.35 -3.21
N ALA A 292 -13.39 -8.19 -2.37
CA ALA A 292 -14.26 -7.02 -2.41
C ALA A 292 -13.47 -5.72 -2.19
N THR A 293 -12.52 -5.68 -1.25
CA THR A 293 -11.67 -4.50 -1.03
C THR A 293 -10.77 -4.19 -2.22
N VAL A 294 -10.21 -5.21 -2.88
CA VAL A 294 -9.34 -5.05 -4.06
C VAL A 294 -10.10 -4.48 -5.25
N ILE A 295 -11.37 -4.88 -5.44
CA ILE A 295 -12.23 -4.39 -6.53
C ILE A 295 -12.77 -2.99 -6.19
N TYR A 296 -13.09 -2.74 -4.93
CA TYR A 296 -13.72 -1.50 -4.46
C TYR A 296 -12.92 -0.25 -4.83
N LEU A 297 -11.66 -0.20 -4.48
CA LEU A 297 -10.86 1.01 -4.60
C LEU A 297 -10.63 1.46 -6.05
N PRO A 298 -10.22 0.59 -6.99
CA PRO A 298 -10.09 0.97 -8.40
C PRO A 298 -11.41 1.46 -9.01
N LEU A 299 -12.52 0.80 -8.71
CA LEU A 299 -13.83 1.20 -9.20
C LEU A 299 -14.26 2.56 -8.64
N LEU A 300 -14.02 2.80 -7.35
CA LEU A 300 -14.36 4.07 -6.70
C LEU A 300 -13.58 5.24 -7.33
N PHE A 301 -12.25 5.09 -7.49
CA PHE A 301 -11.42 6.14 -8.10
C PHE A 301 -11.72 6.31 -9.58
N ALA A 302 -11.96 5.24 -10.33
CA ALA A 302 -12.37 5.34 -11.74
C ALA A 302 -13.70 6.10 -11.88
N LEU A 303 -14.70 5.79 -11.06
CA LEU A 303 -15.96 6.53 -11.04
C LEU A 303 -15.75 8.01 -10.71
N MET A 304 -14.89 8.34 -9.75
CA MET A 304 -14.59 9.72 -9.37
C MET A 304 -13.93 10.48 -10.52
N MET A 305 -12.99 9.87 -11.23
CA MET A 305 -12.28 10.49 -12.35
C MET A 305 -13.19 10.66 -13.57
N LEU A 306 -14.05 9.68 -13.85
CA LEU A 306 -14.99 9.73 -15.00
C LEU A 306 -16.18 10.66 -14.76
N ASN A 307 -16.66 10.77 -13.53
CA ASN A 307 -17.79 11.62 -13.15
C ASN A 307 -17.34 12.81 -12.29
N ARG A 308 -16.22 13.42 -12.69
CA ARG A 308 -15.73 14.67 -12.07
C ARG A 308 -16.78 15.78 -12.24
N ALA A 309 -16.93 16.63 -11.22
CA ALA A 309 -17.66 17.89 -11.39
C ALA A 309 -16.87 18.82 -12.31
N ALA A 310 -17.55 19.49 -13.20
CA ALA A 310 -16.96 20.39 -14.18
C ALA A 310 -16.44 21.68 -13.51
#